data_40a281df0b7dc081bf11d34eec818eb4
#
_entry.id   40a281df0b7dc081bf11d34eec818eb4
#
_cell.length_a   1.000
_cell.length_b   1.000
_cell.length_c   1.000
_cell.angle_alpha   90.00
_cell.angle_beta   90.00
_cell.angle_gamma   90.00
#
_symmetry.space_group_name_H-M   'P 1'
#
loop_
_entity.id
_entity.type
_entity.pdbx_description
1 polymer ?
#
loop_
_entity_poly.entity_id
_entity_poly.type
_entity_poly.pdbx_seq_one_letter_code
_entity_poly.pdbx_strand_id
1 'polypeptide(L)'
;MAIADARPHLDSDGFRRCYDREPLGFSHNLAQLDLFRFESLSRLAQRYDSHPDDYFVAASAPSPASDFYSVAHDRYTPGKAMNHLDAAPLRILLKRPEDHDPRFRDLLDALFRQVMDLRGGSNDQRIVRLESGIFISSAAATTPFHFDPEIAFFSQIEGEKEYHVYEPIVLSEAELERFYVCDMVDIGQVKLEGRDPVREHVFALRPGDGLHQPQNAPHWVVTRNSRSISYSFVFATEAGRSLGRSRCCNYYMRKLGMRPTPAGLYPARDRAKAGVMSTLLPMRKSLRHLLRRDHAS
;
A
#
# COMPACT_ATOMS: atom_id res chain seq x y z
N MET A 1 -0.28 19.92 -18.31
CA MET A 1 0.54 18.80 -18.85
C MET A 1 -0.38 17.66 -19.24
N ALA A 2 -0.13 16.96 -20.35
CA ALA A 2 -0.92 15.79 -20.73
C ALA A 2 -0.48 14.54 -19.91
N ILE A 3 -1.38 13.58 -19.74
CA ILE A 3 -1.09 12.31 -19.05
C ILE A 3 0.04 11.53 -19.75
N ALA A 4 0.08 11.58 -21.07
CA ALA A 4 1.15 10.94 -21.86
C ALA A 4 2.56 11.46 -21.53
N ASP A 5 2.67 12.65 -20.95
CA ASP A 5 3.94 13.26 -20.54
C ASP A 5 4.30 12.96 -19.08
N ALA A 6 3.39 12.34 -18.34
CA ALA A 6 3.60 11.94 -16.94
C ALA A 6 4.66 10.87 -16.85
N ARG A 7 5.68 11.08 -16.01
CA ARG A 7 6.75 10.10 -15.87
C ARG A 7 7.48 10.18 -14.54
N PRO A 8 7.89 9.03 -13.99
CA PRO A 8 8.93 8.97 -12.97
C PRO A 8 10.32 9.14 -13.61
N HIS A 9 11.20 9.77 -12.90
CA HIS A 9 12.62 9.92 -13.25
C HIS A 9 13.44 9.10 -12.27
N LEU A 10 13.82 7.90 -12.69
CA LEU A 10 14.61 6.93 -11.94
C LEU A 10 15.90 6.64 -12.67
N ASP A 11 17.01 6.54 -11.94
CA ASP A 11 18.22 5.90 -12.46
C ASP A 11 17.95 4.40 -12.66
N SER A 12 18.00 3.95 -13.91
CA SER A 12 17.63 2.58 -14.28
C SER A 12 18.50 1.52 -13.60
N ASP A 13 19.80 1.79 -13.45
CA ASP A 13 20.73 0.81 -12.86
C ASP A 13 20.58 0.74 -11.34
N GLY A 14 20.43 1.88 -10.68
CA GLY A 14 20.11 1.98 -9.27
C GLY A 14 18.77 1.30 -8.98
N PHE A 15 17.76 1.60 -9.77
CA PHE A 15 16.42 1.03 -9.60
C PHE A 15 16.41 -0.50 -9.74
N ARG A 16 17.08 -1.07 -10.75
CA ARG A 16 17.16 -2.54 -10.92
C ARG A 16 17.83 -3.24 -9.74
N ARG A 17 18.79 -2.59 -9.09
CA ARG A 17 19.46 -3.15 -7.89
C ARG A 17 18.54 -3.13 -6.67
N CYS A 18 17.80 -2.03 -6.48
CA CYS A 18 16.95 -1.81 -5.30
C CYS A 18 15.52 -2.35 -5.46
N TYR A 19 15.06 -2.63 -6.69
CA TYR A 19 13.69 -3.05 -6.97
C TYR A 19 13.25 -4.20 -6.07
N ASP A 20 12.13 -3.98 -5.35
CA ASP A 20 11.53 -4.92 -4.39
C ASP A 20 12.47 -5.44 -3.29
N ARG A 21 13.53 -4.69 -2.98
CA ARG A 21 14.52 -5.02 -1.95
C ARG A 21 14.73 -3.90 -0.96
N GLU A 22 14.96 -2.70 -1.47
CA GLU A 22 15.31 -1.51 -0.69
C GLU A 22 14.44 -0.32 -1.12
N PRO A 23 14.06 0.55 -0.17
CA PRO A 23 13.41 1.81 -0.50
C PRO A 23 14.32 2.68 -1.37
N LEU A 24 13.74 3.33 -2.39
CA LEU A 24 14.49 4.18 -3.31
C LEU A 24 13.70 5.44 -3.64
N GLY A 25 14.29 6.62 -3.41
CA GLY A 25 13.72 7.90 -3.83
C GLY A 25 13.82 8.11 -5.34
N PHE A 26 12.84 8.81 -5.91
CA PHE A 26 12.82 9.24 -7.30
C PHE A 26 12.19 10.62 -7.44
N SER A 27 12.34 11.25 -8.61
CA SER A 27 11.59 12.47 -8.94
C SER A 27 10.52 12.18 -9.98
N HIS A 28 9.52 13.06 -10.09
CA HIS A 28 8.43 12.95 -11.05
C HIS A 28 7.84 14.32 -11.42
N ASN A 29 7.05 14.36 -12.51
CA ASN A 29 6.37 15.57 -12.97
C ASN A 29 4.84 15.56 -12.73
N LEU A 30 4.32 14.62 -11.95
CA LEU A 30 2.87 14.42 -11.78
C LEU A 30 2.15 15.62 -11.15
N ALA A 31 2.85 16.40 -10.30
CA ALA A 31 2.31 17.61 -9.69
C ALA A 31 1.82 18.66 -10.72
N GLN A 32 2.26 18.55 -11.99
CA GLN A 32 1.84 19.44 -13.08
C GLN A 32 0.53 19.02 -13.77
N LEU A 33 -0.05 17.87 -13.38
CA LEU A 33 -1.31 17.39 -13.96
C LEU A 33 -2.51 18.09 -13.31
N ASP A 34 -3.44 18.59 -14.13
CA ASP A 34 -4.68 19.20 -13.65
C ASP A 34 -5.59 18.22 -12.88
N LEU A 35 -5.36 16.92 -13.04
CA LEU A 35 -6.02 15.85 -12.26
C LEU A 35 -5.85 16.04 -10.76
N PHE A 36 -4.69 16.52 -10.33
CA PHE A 36 -4.31 16.65 -8.94
C PHE A 36 -4.58 18.03 -8.35
N ARG A 37 -5.17 18.95 -9.10
CA ARG A 37 -5.60 20.21 -8.52
C ARG A 37 -6.68 19.96 -7.48
N PHE A 38 -6.64 20.72 -6.39
CA PHE A 38 -7.55 20.54 -5.26
C PHE A 38 -9.02 20.54 -5.67
N GLU A 39 -9.42 21.43 -6.58
CA GLU A 39 -10.80 21.49 -7.10
C GLU A 39 -11.19 20.25 -7.92
N SER A 40 -10.24 19.67 -8.65
CA SER A 40 -10.46 18.43 -9.41
C SER A 40 -10.64 17.25 -8.47
N LEU A 41 -9.80 17.17 -7.42
CA LEU A 41 -9.91 16.16 -6.39
C LEU A 41 -11.14 16.31 -5.51
N SER A 42 -11.59 17.55 -5.23
CA SER A 42 -12.85 17.80 -4.52
C SER A 42 -14.05 17.27 -5.30
N ARG A 43 -14.09 17.48 -6.61
CA ARG A 43 -15.15 16.91 -7.48
C ARG A 43 -15.06 15.39 -7.57
N LEU A 44 -13.85 14.83 -7.59
CA LEU A 44 -13.65 13.38 -7.55
C LEU A 44 -14.13 12.82 -6.21
N ALA A 45 -13.74 13.41 -5.09
CA ALA A 45 -14.12 12.98 -3.74
C ALA A 45 -15.63 12.90 -3.55
N GLN A 46 -16.41 13.86 -4.13
CA GLN A 46 -17.86 13.81 -4.10
C GLN A 46 -18.47 12.58 -4.79
N ARG A 47 -17.80 12.04 -5.83
CA ARG A 47 -18.24 10.80 -6.48
C ARG A 47 -18.12 9.59 -5.57
N TYR A 48 -17.20 9.62 -4.62
CA TYR A 48 -17.01 8.54 -3.64
C TYR A 48 -18.08 8.52 -2.54
N ASP A 49 -18.82 9.61 -2.33
CA ASP A 49 -19.79 9.71 -1.23
C ASP A 49 -20.86 8.60 -1.23
N SER A 50 -21.13 8.01 -2.40
CA SER A 50 -22.05 6.86 -2.57
C SER A 50 -21.35 5.49 -2.63
N HIS A 51 -20.02 5.43 -2.45
CA HIS A 51 -19.22 4.20 -2.57
C HIS A 51 -18.38 3.95 -1.31
N PRO A 52 -19.00 3.54 -0.18
CA PRO A 52 -18.32 3.48 1.12
C PRO A 52 -17.16 2.48 1.19
N ASP A 53 -17.10 1.49 0.31
CA ASP A 53 -16.00 0.51 0.25
C ASP A 53 -14.75 1.04 -0.47
N ASP A 54 -14.90 2.14 -1.23
CA ASP A 54 -13.85 2.68 -2.11
C ASP A 54 -13.07 3.82 -1.46
N TYR A 55 -13.34 4.15 -0.21
CA TYR A 55 -12.60 5.18 0.50
C TYR A 55 -12.34 4.85 1.96
N PHE A 56 -11.49 5.66 2.54
CA PHE A 56 -11.23 5.68 3.97
C PHE A 56 -11.07 7.12 4.43
N VAL A 57 -11.83 7.52 5.45
CA VAL A 57 -11.68 8.81 6.12
C VAL A 57 -11.43 8.53 7.59
N ALA A 58 -10.35 9.04 8.13
CA ALA A 58 -9.97 8.84 9.52
C ALA A 58 -9.35 10.09 10.12
N ALA A 59 -9.42 10.20 11.44
CA ALA A 59 -8.62 11.16 12.20
C ALA A 59 -7.12 10.88 12.05
N SER A 60 -6.28 11.86 12.37
CA SER A 60 -4.85 11.64 12.53
C SER A 60 -4.59 10.71 13.71
N ALA A 61 -3.59 9.84 13.59
CA ALA A 61 -3.12 9.07 14.72
C ALA A 61 -2.38 9.98 15.74
N PRO A 62 -2.50 9.71 17.05
CA PRO A 62 -1.76 10.45 18.07
C PRO A 62 -0.24 10.28 17.96
N SER A 63 0.24 9.14 17.49
CA SER A 63 1.66 8.84 17.29
C SER A 63 1.87 7.79 16.23
N PRO A 64 3.11 7.64 15.69
CA PRO A 64 3.47 6.54 14.81
C PRO A 64 3.30 5.15 15.43
N ALA A 65 3.42 5.03 16.74
CA ALA A 65 3.26 3.76 17.47
C ALA A 65 1.79 3.40 17.77
N SER A 66 0.82 4.24 17.36
CA SER A 66 -0.60 3.97 17.54
C SER A 66 -1.01 2.72 16.76
N ASP A 67 -1.98 1.98 17.27
CA ASP A 67 -2.60 0.88 16.53
C ASP A 67 -3.34 1.45 15.31
N PHE A 68 -3.01 0.96 14.11
CA PHE A 68 -3.58 1.45 12.86
C PHE A 68 -5.11 1.30 12.84
N TYR A 69 -5.62 0.17 13.33
CA TYR A 69 -7.05 -0.13 13.34
C TYR A 69 -7.82 0.53 14.49
N SER A 70 -7.12 1.05 15.52
CA SER A 70 -7.75 1.79 16.61
C SER A 70 -7.97 3.28 16.29
N VAL A 71 -7.41 3.77 15.19
CA VAL A 71 -7.66 5.15 14.75
C VAL A 71 -9.11 5.28 14.34
N ALA A 72 -9.83 6.21 14.97
CA ALA A 72 -11.24 6.41 14.73
C ALA A 72 -11.50 6.74 13.25
N HIS A 73 -12.42 5.98 12.64
CA HIS A 73 -12.99 6.37 11.36
C HIS A 73 -13.79 7.64 11.53
N ASP A 74 -13.60 8.58 10.62
CA ASP A 74 -14.43 9.77 10.62
C ASP A 74 -15.78 9.47 9.99
N ARG A 75 -16.81 10.15 10.50
CA ARG A 75 -18.18 10.08 9.98
C ARG A 75 -18.38 10.84 8.66
N TYR A 76 -17.37 11.58 8.22
CA TYR A 76 -17.45 12.32 6.98
C TYR A 76 -17.27 11.41 5.77
N THR A 77 -18.10 11.66 4.75
CA THR A 77 -17.79 11.18 3.40
C THR A 77 -16.63 11.98 2.82
N PRO A 78 -15.91 11.46 1.81
CA PRO A 78 -14.77 12.16 1.23
C PRO A 78 -15.09 13.59 0.76
N GLY A 79 -16.23 13.80 0.10
CA GLY A 79 -16.65 15.13 -0.34
C GLY A 79 -16.85 16.11 0.81
N LYS A 80 -17.38 15.65 1.95
CA LYS A 80 -17.49 16.47 3.16
C LYS A 80 -16.15 16.69 3.84
N ALA A 81 -15.32 15.64 3.95
CA ALA A 81 -14.00 15.71 4.58
C ALA A 81 -13.08 16.72 3.90
N MET A 82 -13.15 16.85 2.57
CA MET A 82 -12.38 17.86 1.81
C MET A 82 -12.60 19.28 2.32
N ASN A 83 -13.81 19.61 2.78
CA ASN A 83 -14.15 20.94 3.31
C ASN A 83 -13.71 21.14 4.78
N HIS A 84 -13.21 20.09 5.45
CA HIS A 84 -12.84 20.11 6.86
C HIS A 84 -11.34 19.90 7.09
N LEU A 85 -10.53 19.80 6.04
CA LEU A 85 -9.09 19.54 6.14
C LEU A 85 -8.32 20.57 6.96
N ASP A 86 -8.77 21.83 6.95
CA ASP A 86 -8.14 22.91 7.72
C ASP A 86 -8.70 23.00 9.16
N ALA A 87 -9.85 22.37 9.41
CA ALA A 87 -10.53 22.42 10.71
C ALA A 87 -10.24 21.24 11.64
N ALA A 88 -9.81 20.14 11.09
CA ALA A 88 -9.54 18.90 11.82
C ALA A 88 -8.38 18.10 11.19
N PRO A 89 -7.58 17.39 12.01
CA PRO A 89 -6.49 16.57 11.50
C PRO A 89 -7.04 15.27 10.88
N LEU A 90 -7.41 15.34 9.61
CA LEU A 90 -8.02 14.26 8.84
C LEU A 90 -7.03 13.61 7.86
N ARG A 91 -7.29 12.34 7.55
CA ARG A 91 -6.67 11.57 6.48
C ARG A 91 -7.76 10.97 5.60
N ILE A 92 -7.68 11.25 4.32
CA ILE A 92 -8.59 10.74 3.28
C ILE A 92 -7.79 9.86 2.35
N LEU A 93 -8.25 8.63 2.11
CA LEU A 93 -7.77 7.76 1.06
C LEU A 93 -8.92 7.51 0.08
N LEU A 94 -8.75 7.92 -1.16
CA LEU A 94 -9.60 7.54 -2.29
C LEU A 94 -8.95 6.33 -2.96
N LYS A 95 -9.58 5.17 -2.85
CA LYS A 95 -9.09 3.90 -3.41
C LYS A 95 -9.54 3.78 -4.86
N ARG A 96 -8.69 3.25 -5.71
CA ARG A 96 -8.99 2.95 -7.12
C ARG A 96 -9.64 4.12 -7.85
N PRO A 97 -9.02 5.32 -7.88
CA PRO A 97 -9.55 6.46 -8.62
C PRO A 97 -9.75 6.14 -10.10
N GLU A 98 -9.06 5.15 -10.65
CA GLU A 98 -9.24 4.61 -11.99
C GLU A 98 -10.63 3.98 -12.25
N ASP A 99 -11.37 3.60 -11.22
CA ASP A 99 -12.74 3.09 -11.32
C ASP A 99 -13.77 4.25 -11.33
N HIS A 100 -13.37 5.43 -10.87
CA HIS A 100 -14.23 6.61 -10.75
C HIS A 100 -13.95 7.70 -11.81
N ASP A 101 -12.74 7.70 -12.41
CA ASP A 101 -12.36 8.63 -13.46
C ASP A 101 -11.35 7.95 -14.41
N PRO A 102 -11.71 7.73 -15.69
CA PRO A 102 -10.88 7.00 -16.66
C PRO A 102 -9.50 7.63 -16.88
N ARG A 103 -9.32 8.92 -16.61
CA ARG A 103 -8.01 9.58 -16.70
C ARG A 103 -7.00 9.00 -15.71
N PHE A 104 -7.45 8.52 -14.54
CA PHE A 104 -6.58 7.81 -13.61
C PHE A 104 -6.21 6.42 -14.10
N ARG A 105 -7.07 5.76 -14.91
CA ARG A 105 -6.72 4.51 -15.59
C ARG A 105 -5.58 4.73 -16.58
N ASP A 106 -5.71 5.74 -17.43
CA ASP A 106 -4.66 6.09 -18.39
C ASP A 106 -3.34 6.43 -17.69
N LEU A 107 -3.40 7.16 -16.56
CA LEU A 107 -2.23 7.51 -15.77
C LEU A 107 -1.57 6.27 -15.15
N LEU A 108 -2.38 5.41 -14.52
CA LEU A 108 -1.90 4.16 -13.89
C LEU A 108 -1.19 3.27 -14.89
N ASP A 109 -1.82 3.04 -16.04
CA ASP A 109 -1.27 2.19 -17.10
C ASP A 109 0.01 2.77 -17.71
N ALA A 110 0.09 4.11 -17.84
CA ALA A 110 1.28 4.78 -18.35
C ALA A 110 2.45 4.66 -17.36
N LEU A 111 2.23 4.95 -16.08
CA LEU A 111 3.27 4.88 -15.04
C LEU A 111 3.73 3.45 -14.81
N PHE A 112 2.81 2.50 -14.73
CA PHE A 112 3.15 1.09 -14.55
C PHE A 112 4.03 0.57 -15.69
N ARG A 113 3.68 0.84 -16.95
CA ARG A 113 4.51 0.47 -18.11
C ARG A 113 5.92 1.06 -18.01
N GLN A 114 6.04 2.36 -17.70
CA GLN A 114 7.34 3.01 -17.58
C GLN A 114 8.21 2.40 -16.48
N VAL A 115 7.63 2.09 -15.32
CA VAL A 115 8.34 1.44 -14.22
C VAL A 115 8.79 0.03 -14.62
N MET A 116 7.94 -0.74 -15.32
CA MET A 116 8.34 -2.06 -15.81
C MET A 116 9.44 -1.98 -16.87
N ASP A 117 9.40 -1.01 -17.77
CA ASP A 117 10.46 -0.79 -18.77
C ASP A 117 11.80 -0.43 -18.10
N LEU A 118 11.78 0.46 -17.10
CA LEU A 118 12.96 0.82 -16.30
C LEU A 118 13.55 -0.37 -15.55
N ARG A 119 12.69 -1.26 -15.04
CA ARG A 119 13.11 -2.51 -14.40
C ARG A 119 13.77 -3.49 -15.39
N GLY A 120 13.52 -3.39 -16.68
CA GLY A 120 13.99 -4.30 -17.72
C GLY A 120 12.93 -5.23 -18.28
N GLY A 121 11.65 -4.86 -18.11
CA GLY A 121 10.48 -5.57 -18.59
C GLY A 121 9.72 -6.32 -17.49
N SER A 122 8.56 -6.86 -17.84
CA SER A 122 7.65 -7.59 -16.93
C SER A 122 7.52 -9.08 -17.25
N ASN A 123 8.27 -9.61 -18.21
CA ASN A 123 8.10 -10.96 -18.76
C ASN A 123 8.31 -12.08 -17.73
N ASP A 124 9.03 -11.79 -16.64
CA ASP A 124 9.31 -12.71 -15.53
C ASP A 124 8.29 -12.60 -14.37
N GLN A 125 7.37 -11.63 -14.45
CA GLN A 125 6.41 -11.35 -13.38
C GLN A 125 4.97 -11.30 -13.89
N ARG A 126 4.16 -12.24 -13.45
CA ARG A 126 2.72 -12.17 -13.64
C ARG A 126 2.12 -11.24 -12.58
N ILE A 127 1.53 -10.13 -13.03
CA ILE A 127 0.81 -9.18 -12.16
C ILE A 127 -0.59 -9.74 -11.88
N VAL A 128 -0.97 -9.75 -10.62
CA VAL A 128 -2.27 -10.28 -10.16
C VAL A 128 -3.16 -9.21 -9.55
N ARG A 129 -2.60 -8.04 -9.27
CA ARG A 129 -3.30 -6.85 -8.81
C ARG A 129 -2.52 -5.63 -9.28
N LEU A 130 -3.19 -4.62 -9.75
CA LEU A 130 -2.67 -3.30 -10.08
C LEU A 130 -3.77 -2.29 -9.78
N GLU A 131 -3.52 -1.37 -8.88
CA GLU A 131 -4.47 -0.34 -8.48
C GLU A 131 -3.75 0.90 -7.98
N SER A 132 -4.47 2.00 -7.86
CA SER A 132 -3.93 3.24 -7.32
C SER A 132 -4.75 3.80 -6.17
N GLY A 133 -4.19 4.82 -5.49
CA GLY A 133 -4.85 5.53 -4.41
C GLY A 133 -4.40 6.98 -4.35
N ILE A 134 -5.31 7.84 -3.90
CA ILE A 134 -5.02 9.26 -3.64
C ILE A 134 -5.13 9.49 -2.15
N PHE A 135 -4.07 10.00 -1.56
CA PHE A 135 -3.99 10.33 -0.14
C PHE A 135 -4.06 11.85 0.03
N ILE A 136 -5.04 12.30 0.79
CA ILE A 136 -5.23 13.72 1.12
C ILE A 136 -5.22 13.83 2.64
N SER A 137 -4.35 14.67 3.18
CA SER A 137 -4.15 14.78 4.62
C SER A 137 -4.12 16.24 5.06
N SER A 138 -4.68 16.52 6.22
CA SER A 138 -4.49 17.78 6.93
C SER A 138 -3.04 18.00 7.34
N ALA A 139 -2.68 19.21 7.68
CA ALA A 139 -1.41 19.52 8.33
C ALA A 139 -1.21 18.66 9.59
N ALA A 140 0.03 18.29 9.87
CA ALA A 140 0.46 17.49 11.02
C ALA A 140 -0.22 16.12 11.18
N ALA A 141 -0.91 15.62 10.13
CA ALA A 141 -1.54 14.32 10.20
C ALA A 141 -0.51 13.19 10.19
N THR A 142 -0.70 12.21 11.08
CA THR A 142 0.18 11.04 11.22
C THR A 142 -0.53 9.77 10.75
N THR A 143 0.15 8.98 9.92
CA THR A 143 -0.23 7.61 9.56
C THR A 143 0.60 6.66 10.43
N PRO A 144 -0.03 5.76 11.23
CA PRO A 144 0.68 4.85 12.11
C PRO A 144 1.56 3.85 11.36
N PHE A 145 2.51 3.27 12.09
CA PHE A 145 3.43 2.25 11.60
C PHE A 145 2.69 0.97 11.17
N HIS A 146 2.88 0.59 9.93
CA HIS A 146 2.26 -0.58 9.29
C HIS A 146 3.11 -1.03 8.10
N PHE A 147 2.71 -2.11 7.44
CA PHE A 147 3.27 -2.50 6.15
C PHE A 147 2.18 -2.93 5.16
N ASP A 148 2.45 -2.76 3.89
CA ASP A 148 1.59 -3.18 2.79
C ASP A 148 2.16 -4.44 2.12
N PRO A 149 1.30 -5.37 1.68
CA PRO A 149 1.75 -6.60 1.02
C PRO A 149 2.09 -6.42 -0.46
N GLU A 150 1.99 -5.20 -0.98
CA GLU A 150 2.28 -4.85 -2.37
C GLU A 150 3.63 -4.15 -2.53
N ILE A 151 4.11 -4.11 -3.75
CA ILE A 151 5.15 -3.18 -4.21
C ILE A 151 4.47 -1.86 -4.50
N ALA A 152 4.99 -0.75 -3.95
CA ALA A 152 4.38 0.57 -4.09
C ALA A 152 5.32 1.60 -4.72
N PHE A 153 4.68 2.56 -5.41
CA PHE A 153 5.30 3.79 -5.92
C PHE A 153 4.47 4.96 -5.44
N PHE A 154 5.02 5.68 -4.49
CA PHE A 154 4.39 6.83 -3.86
C PHE A 154 4.93 8.13 -4.45
N SER A 155 4.05 9.05 -4.84
CA SER A 155 4.39 10.33 -5.48
C SER A 155 3.78 11.48 -4.70
N GLN A 156 4.60 12.42 -4.24
CA GLN A 156 4.15 13.61 -3.54
C GLN A 156 3.74 14.71 -4.53
N ILE A 157 2.50 15.18 -4.42
CA ILE A 157 1.89 16.11 -5.38
C ILE A 157 1.80 17.54 -4.83
N GLU A 158 1.31 17.69 -3.59
CA GLU A 158 1.13 18.99 -2.91
C GLU A 158 1.50 18.86 -1.44
N GLY A 159 2.08 19.91 -0.85
CA GLY A 159 2.55 19.89 0.53
C GLY A 159 3.77 19.01 0.73
N GLU A 160 4.14 18.81 1.98
CA GLU A 160 5.35 18.06 2.36
C GLU A 160 5.02 16.93 3.31
N LYS A 161 5.70 15.78 3.14
CA LYS A 161 5.64 14.64 4.05
C LYS A 161 7.03 14.20 4.48
N GLU A 162 7.13 13.74 5.72
CA GLU A 162 8.23 12.94 6.18
C GLU A 162 7.78 11.48 6.16
N TYR A 163 8.45 10.69 5.35
CA TYR A 163 8.12 9.28 5.10
C TYR A 163 9.25 8.41 5.67
N HIS A 164 8.92 7.66 6.71
CA HIS A 164 9.80 6.73 7.38
C HIS A 164 9.51 5.32 6.89
N VAL A 165 10.46 4.68 6.25
CA VAL A 165 10.30 3.33 5.70
C VAL A 165 11.50 2.47 6.10
N TYR A 166 11.19 1.25 6.51
CA TYR A 166 12.19 0.26 6.88
C TYR A 166 12.35 -0.77 5.76
N GLU A 167 13.53 -1.34 5.66
CA GLU A 167 13.74 -2.50 4.80
C GLU A 167 12.83 -3.67 5.25
N PRO A 168 12.26 -4.47 4.33
CA PRO A 168 11.37 -5.58 4.68
C PRO A 168 11.97 -6.61 5.66
N ILE A 169 13.30 -6.72 5.70
CA ILE A 169 14.02 -7.66 6.55
C ILE A 169 13.83 -7.41 8.06
N VAL A 170 13.35 -6.22 8.46
CA VAL A 170 13.05 -5.94 9.88
C VAL A 170 11.82 -6.70 10.38
N LEU A 171 11.00 -7.26 9.47
CA LEU A 171 9.87 -8.13 9.84
C LEU A 171 10.35 -9.55 10.05
N SER A 172 9.98 -10.13 11.17
CA SER A 172 10.18 -11.55 11.43
C SER A 172 9.24 -12.42 10.58
N GLU A 173 9.68 -13.63 10.22
CA GLU A 173 8.79 -14.60 9.55
C GLU A 173 7.51 -14.87 10.35
N ALA A 174 7.57 -14.83 11.69
CA ALA A 174 6.38 -15.01 12.53
C ALA A 174 5.35 -13.87 12.37
N GLU A 175 5.78 -12.63 12.14
CA GLU A 175 4.88 -11.50 11.84
C GLU A 175 4.27 -11.66 10.46
N LEU A 176 5.08 -11.97 9.45
CA LEU A 176 4.62 -12.22 8.09
C LEU A 176 3.66 -13.43 8.02
N GLU A 177 3.99 -14.54 8.69
CA GLU A 177 3.11 -15.72 8.77
C GLU A 177 1.75 -15.37 9.38
N ARG A 178 1.71 -14.57 10.47
CA ARG A 178 0.46 -14.12 11.09
C ARG A 178 -0.38 -13.25 10.16
N PHE A 179 0.26 -12.35 9.42
CA PHE A 179 -0.42 -11.49 8.47
C PHE A 179 -1.04 -12.30 7.34
N TYR A 180 -0.26 -13.17 6.69
CA TYR A 180 -0.73 -13.93 5.53
C TYR A 180 -1.72 -15.05 5.84
N VAL A 181 -1.94 -15.39 7.13
CA VAL A 181 -2.92 -16.41 7.53
C VAL A 181 -4.37 -16.03 7.18
N CYS A 182 -4.64 -14.75 7.08
CA CYS A 182 -5.99 -14.26 6.78
C CYS A 182 -6.34 -14.30 5.30
N ASP A 183 -5.38 -14.54 4.40
CA ASP A 183 -5.52 -14.38 2.94
C ASP A 183 -6.10 -12.99 2.59
N MET A 184 -5.86 -12.04 3.46
CA MET A 184 -6.31 -10.66 3.31
C MET A 184 -5.19 -9.83 2.74
N VAL A 185 -5.53 -9.07 1.76
CA VAL A 185 -4.67 -8.07 1.17
C VAL A 185 -5.05 -6.74 1.79
N ASP A 186 -4.78 -6.63 3.09
CA ASP A 186 -4.96 -5.43 3.85
C ASP A 186 -3.62 -5.04 4.49
N ILE A 187 -3.58 -3.97 5.22
CA ILE A 187 -2.35 -3.54 5.89
C ILE A 187 -1.96 -4.46 7.05
N GLY A 188 -0.66 -4.70 7.17
CA GLY A 188 -0.09 -5.47 8.27
C GLY A 188 0.19 -4.59 9.50
N GLN A 189 -0.55 -4.84 10.58
CA GLN A 189 -0.29 -4.20 11.87
C GLN A 189 0.94 -4.79 12.54
N VAL A 190 1.94 -3.96 12.83
CA VAL A 190 3.18 -4.33 13.50
C VAL A 190 3.63 -3.26 14.47
N LYS A 191 4.48 -3.62 15.43
CA LYS A 191 5.01 -2.67 16.42
C LYS A 191 6.21 -1.93 15.86
N LEU A 192 6.28 -0.64 16.12
CA LEU A 192 7.47 0.19 15.81
C LEU A 192 8.61 -0.09 16.82
N GLU A 193 8.27 -0.34 18.08
CA GLU A 193 9.26 -0.61 19.11
C GLU A 193 10.15 -1.81 18.79
N GLY A 194 11.46 -1.65 19.02
CA GLY A 194 12.45 -2.72 18.81
C GLY A 194 12.87 -2.94 17.36
N ARG A 195 12.45 -2.07 16.43
CA ARG A 195 13.00 -2.09 15.06
C ARG A 195 14.42 -1.54 15.05
N ASP A 196 15.26 -2.12 14.21
CA ASP A 196 16.64 -1.65 14.01
C ASP A 196 16.63 -0.30 13.28
N PRO A 197 17.06 0.80 13.92
CA PRO A 197 17.06 2.11 13.32
C PRO A 197 18.06 2.25 12.16
N VAL A 198 19.05 1.37 12.07
CA VAL A 198 20.01 1.35 10.93
C VAL A 198 19.30 0.96 9.62
N ARG A 199 18.17 0.28 9.70
CA ARG A 199 17.34 -0.15 8.57
C ARG A 199 16.23 0.84 8.22
N GLU A 200 16.18 1.98 8.89
CA GLU A 200 15.24 3.05 8.62
C GLU A 200 15.79 3.99 7.55
N HIS A 201 14.98 4.26 6.54
CA HIS A 201 15.23 5.29 5.53
C HIS A 201 14.20 6.40 5.71
N VAL A 202 14.65 7.64 5.84
CA VAL A 202 13.79 8.80 6.02
C VAL A 202 13.82 9.67 4.78
N PHE A 203 12.66 9.90 4.19
CA PHE A 203 12.49 10.72 2.99
C PHE A 203 11.67 11.97 3.32
N ALA A 204 12.24 13.15 3.14
CA ALA A 204 11.54 14.42 3.17
C ALA A 204 10.97 14.69 1.77
N LEU A 205 9.72 14.29 1.54
CA LEU A 205 9.08 14.36 0.23
C LEU A 205 8.40 15.72 0.03
N ARG A 206 8.76 16.38 -1.06
CA ARG A 206 8.18 17.63 -1.59
C ARG A 206 7.46 17.37 -2.90
N PRO A 207 6.63 18.31 -3.39
CA PRO A 207 6.00 18.16 -4.70
C PRO A 207 7.02 17.87 -5.80
N GLY A 208 6.84 16.73 -6.48
CA GLY A 208 7.78 16.21 -7.47
C GLY A 208 8.74 15.13 -6.98
N ASP A 209 8.78 14.87 -5.67
CA ASP A 209 9.52 13.74 -5.10
C ASP A 209 8.62 12.50 -4.98
N GLY A 210 9.23 11.32 -5.14
CA GLY A 210 8.57 10.04 -4.98
C GLY A 210 9.45 9.01 -4.29
N LEU A 211 8.81 7.91 -3.90
CA LEU A 211 9.42 6.79 -3.20
C LEU A 211 8.94 5.47 -3.79
N HIS A 212 9.89 4.62 -4.17
CA HIS A 212 9.65 3.19 -4.37
C HIS A 212 9.73 2.47 -3.02
N GLN A 213 8.69 1.72 -2.69
CA GLN A 213 8.61 0.93 -1.48
C GLN A 213 8.51 -0.55 -1.85
N PRO A 214 9.44 -1.39 -1.34
CA PRO A 214 9.39 -2.83 -1.52
C PRO A 214 8.16 -3.47 -0.87
N GLN A 215 7.80 -4.66 -1.34
CA GLN A 215 6.77 -5.48 -0.71
C GLN A 215 7.09 -5.73 0.77
N ASN A 216 6.09 -5.57 1.63
CA ASN A 216 6.19 -5.74 3.08
C ASN A 216 7.16 -4.76 3.79
N ALA A 217 7.52 -3.64 3.19
CA ALA A 217 8.35 -2.62 3.84
C ALA A 217 7.53 -1.86 4.90
N PRO A 218 7.85 -1.97 6.21
CA PRO A 218 7.11 -1.26 7.24
C PRO A 218 7.40 0.24 7.18
N HIS A 219 6.35 1.04 7.40
CA HIS A 219 6.48 2.48 7.28
C HIS A 219 5.46 3.24 8.13
N TRP A 220 5.75 4.51 8.37
CA TRP A 220 4.85 5.50 8.94
C TRP A 220 5.11 6.86 8.30
N VAL A 221 4.13 7.76 8.36
CA VAL A 221 4.21 9.02 7.62
C VAL A 221 3.66 10.16 8.44
N VAL A 222 4.32 11.33 8.40
CA VAL A 222 3.83 12.58 8.96
C VAL A 222 3.69 13.62 7.86
N THR A 223 2.52 14.25 7.80
CA THR A 223 2.30 15.45 6.99
C THR A 223 2.89 16.65 7.73
N ARG A 224 3.63 17.49 7.03
CA ARG A 224 4.25 18.68 7.60
C ARG A 224 3.22 19.82 7.81
N ASN A 225 3.61 21.05 7.63
CA ASN A 225 2.91 22.25 8.08
C ASN A 225 1.70 22.69 7.23
N SER A 226 1.41 21.97 6.15
CA SER A 226 0.28 22.27 5.25
C SER A 226 -0.47 21.00 4.91
N ARG A 227 -1.67 21.12 4.34
CA ARG A 227 -2.33 19.95 3.75
C ARG A 227 -1.42 19.31 2.72
N SER A 228 -1.62 18.04 2.50
CA SER A 228 -0.81 17.25 1.56
C SER A 228 -1.69 16.41 0.65
N ILE A 229 -1.28 16.33 -0.60
CA ILE A 229 -1.85 15.44 -1.62
C ILE A 229 -0.74 14.53 -2.13
N SER A 230 -1.00 13.24 -2.18
CA SER A 230 -0.09 12.25 -2.73
C SER A 230 -0.87 11.25 -3.58
N TYR A 231 -0.21 10.72 -4.59
CA TYR A 231 -0.72 9.63 -5.43
C TYR A 231 0.20 8.42 -5.27
N SER A 232 -0.38 7.26 -5.09
CA SER A 232 0.37 6.01 -5.07
C SER A 232 -0.26 5.01 -6.02
N PHE A 233 0.56 4.22 -6.70
CA PHE A 233 0.08 2.99 -7.29
C PHE A 233 0.82 1.80 -6.70
N VAL A 234 0.09 0.70 -6.58
CA VAL A 234 0.56 -0.53 -5.97
C VAL A 234 0.27 -1.71 -6.90
N PHE A 235 1.11 -2.71 -6.84
CA PHE A 235 0.84 -3.96 -7.54
C PHE A 235 1.36 -5.17 -6.76
N ALA A 236 0.68 -6.30 -6.97
CA ALA A 236 1.08 -7.60 -6.45
C ALA A 236 1.43 -8.55 -7.58
N THR A 237 2.46 -9.35 -7.37
CA THR A 237 2.90 -10.38 -8.31
C THR A 237 2.40 -11.76 -7.89
N GLU A 238 2.28 -12.69 -8.85
CA GLU A 238 1.98 -14.09 -8.54
C GLU A 238 3.05 -14.72 -7.64
N ALA A 239 4.32 -14.34 -7.81
CA ALA A 239 5.42 -14.79 -6.96
C ALA A 239 5.23 -14.33 -5.51
N GLY A 240 4.93 -13.04 -5.28
CA GLY A 240 4.64 -12.48 -3.95
C GLY A 240 3.42 -13.14 -3.30
N ARG A 241 2.34 -13.34 -4.07
CA ARG A 241 1.14 -14.04 -3.61
C ARG A 241 1.43 -15.50 -3.24
N SER A 242 2.24 -16.19 -4.03
CA SER A 242 2.66 -17.57 -3.76
C SER A 242 3.47 -17.65 -2.45
N LEU A 243 4.41 -16.71 -2.24
CA LEU A 243 5.16 -16.61 -0.99
C LEU A 243 4.25 -16.34 0.22
N GLY A 244 3.27 -15.45 0.08
CA GLY A 244 2.26 -15.21 1.11
C GLY A 244 1.48 -16.48 1.49
N ARG A 245 1.07 -17.28 0.50
CA ARG A 245 0.43 -18.59 0.72
C ARG A 245 1.35 -19.60 1.38
N SER A 246 2.65 -19.62 1.04
CA SER A 246 3.65 -20.46 1.71
C SER A 246 3.77 -20.07 3.20
N ARG A 247 3.79 -18.77 3.52
CA ARG A 247 3.77 -18.26 4.90
C ARG A 247 2.50 -18.67 5.65
N CYS A 248 1.35 -18.57 5.00
CA CYS A 248 0.09 -19.07 5.56
C CYS A 248 0.17 -20.56 5.90
N CYS A 249 0.71 -21.38 5.02
CA CYS A 249 0.95 -22.80 5.29
C CYS A 249 1.89 -23.00 6.50
N ASN A 250 3.00 -22.28 6.56
CA ASN A 250 3.95 -22.30 7.66
C ASN A 250 3.29 -21.98 9.00
N TYR A 251 2.41 -20.96 9.04
CA TYR A 251 1.67 -20.64 10.24
C TYR A 251 0.89 -21.84 10.79
N TYR A 252 0.13 -22.54 9.92
CA TYR A 252 -0.63 -23.73 10.35
C TYR A 252 0.28 -24.90 10.74
N MET A 253 1.38 -25.13 10.01
CA MET A 253 2.37 -26.13 10.38
C MET A 253 2.94 -25.87 11.79
N ARG A 254 3.26 -24.62 12.13
CA ARG A 254 3.72 -24.25 13.49
C ARG A 254 2.65 -24.50 14.55
N LYS A 255 1.38 -24.23 14.23
CA LYS A 255 0.25 -24.54 15.15
C LYS A 255 0.11 -26.04 15.42
N LEU A 256 0.57 -26.90 14.52
CA LEU A 256 0.65 -28.35 14.69
C LEU A 256 1.97 -28.84 15.30
N GLY A 257 2.81 -27.94 15.84
CA GLY A 257 4.08 -28.26 16.49
C GLY A 257 5.25 -28.52 15.52
N MET A 258 5.06 -28.33 14.22
CA MET A 258 6.14 -28.49 13.23
C MET A 258 7.05 -27.25 13.18
N ARG A 259 8.24 -27.42 12.62
CA ARG A 259 9.23 -26.36 12.42
C ARG A 259 9.49 -26.14 10.92
N PRO A 260 8.58 -25.50 10.17
CA PRO A 260 8.79 -25.27 8.75
C PRO A 260 9.95 -24.31 8.50
N THR A 261 10.61 -24.50 7.37
CA THR A 261 11.62 -23.53 6.89
C THR A 261 10.94 -22.23 6.50
N PRO A 262 11.59 -21.06 6.75
CA PRO A 262 11.11 -19.76 6.28
C PRO A 262 10.78 -19.77 4.80
N ALA A 263 9.76 -19.01 4.41
CA ALA A 263 9.39 -18.85 3.02
C ALA A 263 10.47 -18.07 2.25
N GLY A 264 10.68 -18.42 0.99
CA GLY A 264 11.70 -17.83 0.12
C GLY A 264 13.02 -18.61 0.04
N LEU A 265 13.32 -19.49 1.02
CA LEU A 265 14.58 -20.25 1.02
C LEU A 265 14.59 -21.44 0.04
N TYR A 266 13.44 -22.07 -0.17
CA TYR A 266 13.32 -23.27 -1.02
C TYR A 266 12.15 -23.16 -1.98
N PRO A 267 12.35 -22.61 -3.20
CA PRO A 267 11.25 -22.31 -4.13
C PRO A 267 10.33 -23.49 -4.47
N ALA A 268 10.86 -24.71 -4.54
CA ALA A 268 10.05 -25.91 -4.82
C ALA A 268 9.10 -26.25 -3.65
N ARG A 269 9.59 -26.14 -2.41
CA ARG A 269 8.78 -26.35 -1.19
C ARG A 269 7.74 -25.26 -1.04
N ASP A 270 8.09 -24.02 -1.35
CA ASP A 270 7.18 -22.88 -1.28
C ASP A 270 6.05 -23.02 -2.29
N ARG A 271 6.35 -23.44 -3.52
CA ARG A 271 5.31 -23.75 -4.52
C ARG A 271 4.36 -24.86 -4.07
N ALA A 272 4.89 -25.94 -3.46
CA ALA A 272 4.05 -27.01 -2.94
C ALA A 272 3.12 -26.53 -1.82
N LYS A 273 3.65 -25.80 -0.83
CA LYS A 273 2.85 -25.17 0.25
C LYS A 273 1.81 -24.20 -0.29
N ALA A 274 2.18 -23.34 -1.24
CA ALA A 274 1.27 -22.40 -1.88
C ALA A 274 0.16 -23.12 -2.64
N GLY A 275 0.46 -24.22 -3.33
CA GLY A 275 -0.51 -25.06 -4.00
C GLY A 275 -1.56 -25.64 -3.05
N VAL A 276 -1.13 -26.17 -1.91
CA VAL A 276 -2.05 -26.64 -0.86
C VAL A 276 -2.96 -25.49 -0.38
N MET A 277 -2.40 -24.35 -0.07
CA MET A 277 -3.18 -23.21 0.43
C MET A 277 -4.09 -22.60 -0.63
N SER A 278 -3.73 -22.66 -1.92
CA SER A 278 -4.60 -22.19 -3.01
C SER A 278 -5.94 -22.94 -3.08
N THR A 279 -5.97 -24.18 -2.63
CA THR A 279 -7.18 -25.02 -2.57
C THR A 279 -7.94 -24.82 -1.26
N LEU A 280 -7.22 -24.76 -0.13
CA LEU A 280 -7.84 -24.70 1.20
C LEU A 280 -8.44 -23.33 1.54
N LEU A 281 -7.83 -22.22 1.12
CA LEU A 281 -8.31 -20.88 1.47
C LEU A 281 -9.69 -20.54 0.86
N PRO A 282 -10.01 -20.84 -0.41
CA PRO A 282 -11.35 -20.67 -0.95
C PRO A 282 -12.40 -21.51 -0.22
N MET A 283 -12.07 -22.77 0.12
CA MET A 283 -12.97 -23.65 0.87
C MET A 283 -13.31 -23.08 2.25
N ARG A 284 -12.32 -22.52 2.95
CA ARG A 284 -12.54 -21.84 4.25
C ARG A 284 -13.47 -20.63 4.12
N LYS A 285 -13.32 -19.82 3.06
CA LYS A 285 -14.21 -18.67 2.81
C LYS A 285 -15.65 -19.14 2.58
N SER A 286 -15.85 -20.14 1.73
CA SER A 286 -17.16 -20.71 1.44
C SER A 286 -17.83 -21.28 2.70
N LEU A 287 -17.08 -22.00 3.54
CA LEU A 287 -17.60 -22.57 4.79
C LEU A 287 -18.02 -21.49 5.80
N ARG A 288 -17.24 -20.41 5.92
CA ARG A 288 -17.59 -19.26 6.77
C ARG A 288 -18.85 -18.54 6.28
N HIS A 289 -19.05 -18.42 4.98
CA HIS A 289 -20.26 -17.83 4.41
C HIS A 289 -21.50 -18.70 4.68
N LEU A 290 -21.38 -20.00 4.61
CA LEU A 290 -22.47 -20.94 4.94
C LEU A 290 -22.84 -20.84 6.42
N LEU A 291 -21.85 -20.93 7.32
CA LEU A 291 -22.09 -20.85 8.77
C LEU A 291 -22.64 -19.50 9.25
N ARG A 292 -22.38 -18.39 8.55
CA ARG A 292 -22.98 -17.10 8.86
C ARG A 292 -24.42 -16.96 8.38
N ARG A 293 -24.83 -17.68 7.34
CA ARG A 293 -26.22 -17.73 6.88
C ARG A 293 -27.13 -18.49 7.84
N ASP A 294 -26.62 -19.57 8.46
CA ASP A 294 -27.37 -20.39 9.42
C ASP A 294 -27.58 -19.70 10.77
N HIS A 295 -26.87 -18.60 11.07
CA HIS A 295 -27.10 -17.80 12.29
C HIS A 295 -27.92 -16.53 12.04
N ALA A 296 -28.36 -16.28 10.80
CA ALA A 296 -29.17 -15.12 10.42
C ALA A 296 -30.60 -15.53 10.00
N SER A 297 -30.96 -16.80 10.13
CA SER A 297 -32.30 -17.37 10.04
C SER A 297 -32.77 -17.80 11.44
#